data_a73d89090a06ffbfed3eb6197592fc8f
#
_entry.id   a73d89090a06ffbfed3eb6197592fc8f
#
_cell.length_a   1.000
_cell.length_b   1.000
_cell.length_c   1.000
_cell.angle_alpha   90.00
_cell.angle_beta   90.00
_cell.angle_gamma   90.00
#
_symmetry.space_group_name_H-M   'P 1'
#
loop_
_entity.id
_entity.type
_entity.pdbx_description
1 polymer ?
#
loop_
_entity_poly.entity_id
_entity_poly.type
_entity_poly.pdbx_seq_one_letter_code
_entity_poly.pdbx_strand_id
1 'polypeptide(L)'
;MCIRDRAKTIIENAKETAEKSKASILADAKLEAGRLKEKANQEIAQNKAEALQSVKGEVADLTISLAGKIISQNLDGHAHKELIDQYIDQLGEA
;
A
#
# COMPACT_ATOMS: atom_id res chain seq x y z
N MET A 1 23.16 -20.42 -60.87
CA MET A 1 22.29 -21.26 -60.04
C MET A 1 22.68 -21.20 -58.58
N CYS A 2 23.96 -21.27 -58.23
CA CYS A 2 24.40 -21.25 -56.82
C CYS A 2 24.12 -19.92 -56.10
N ILE A 3 24.15 -18.79 -56.82
CA ILE A 3 23.90 -17.45 -56.22
C ILE A 3 22.44 -17.30 -55.77
N ARG A 4 21.51 -17.80 -56.59
CA ARG A 4 20.08 -17.75 -56.27
C ARG A 4 19.73 -18.62 -55.07
N ASP A 5 20.30 -19.82 -55.03
CA ASP A 5 20.07 -20.76 -53.93
C ASP A 5 20.67 -20.26 -52.63
N ARG A 6 21.87 -19.66 -52.71
CA ARG A 6 22.50 -19.02 -51.52
C ARG A 6 21.69 -17.86 -51.00
N ALA A 7 21.21 -16.97 -51.88
CA ALA A 7 20.39 -15.84 -51.49
C ALA A 7 19.09 -16.30 -50.83
N LYS A 8 18.47 -17.33 -51.38
CA LYS A 8 17.25 -17.92 -50.83
C LYS A 8 17.50 -18.52 -49.43
N THR A 9 18.59 -19.24 -49.28
CA THR A 9 18.99 -19.82 -47.96
C THR A 9 19.28 -18.75 -46.96
N ILE A 10 19.98 -17.68 -47.32
CA ILE A 10 20.26 -16.55 -46.44
C ILE A 10 18.98 -15.88 -45.96
N ILE A 11 18.02 -15.67 -46.87
CA ILE A 11 16.71 -15.07 -46.54
C ILE A 11 15.93 -15.99 -45.61
N GLU A 12 15.89 -17.29 -45.86
CA GLU A 12 15.21 -18.27 -45.01
C GLU A 12 15.82 -18.30 -43.60
N ASN A 13 17.15 -18.31 -43.52
CA ASN A 13 17.85 -18.28 -42.25
C ASN A 13 17.62 -16.98 -41.49
N ALA A 14 17.57 -15.84 -42.18
CA ALA A 14 17.28 -14.55 -41.62
C ALA A 14 15.86 -14.50 -41.05
N LYS A 15 14.89 -15.05 -41.78
CA LYS A 15 13.50 -15.16 -41.32
C LYS A 15 13.39 -16.04 -40.10
N GLU A 16 14.06 -17.17 -40.09
CA GLU A 16 14.06 -18.07 -38.92
C GLU A 16 14.67 -17.39 -37.70
N THR A 17 15.78 -16.72 -37.86
CA THR A 17 16.44 -15.95 -36.79
C THR A 17 15.55 -14.85 -36.28
N ALA A 18 14.87 -14.12 -37.19
CA ALA A 18 13.94 -13.07 -36.83
C ALA A 18 12.74 -13.60 -36.06
N GLU A 19 12.20 -14.75 -36.44
CA GLU A 19 11.10 -15.40 -35.71
C GLU A 19 11.52 -15.81 -34.32
N LYS A 20 12.72 -16.38 -34.15
CA LYS A 20 13.28 -16.74 -32.85
C LYS A 20 13.49 -15.51 -31.99
N SER A 21 14.04 -14.44 -32.54
CA SER A 21 14.22 -13.17 -31.85
C SER A 21 12.89 -12.57 -31.41
N LYS A 22 11.90 -12.61 -32.28
CA LYS A 22 10.53 -12.14 -31.98
C LYS A 22 9.94 -12.93 -30.80
N ALA A 23 10.04 -14.25 -30.83
CA ALA A 23 9.54 -15.11 -29.77
C ALA A 23 10.23 -14.83 -28.43
N SER A 24 11.54 -14.64 -28.47
CA SER A 24 12.34 -14.31 -27.28
C SER A 24 11.96 -12.95 -26.71
N ILE A 25 11.82 -11.94 -27.55
CA ILE A 25 11.43 -10.58 -27.14
C ILE A 25 10.03 -10.61 -26.52
N LEU A 26 9.08 -11.33 -27.12
CA LEU A 26 7.73 -11.45 -26.60
C LEU A 26 7.72 -12.18 -25.24
N ALA A 27 8.51 -13.24 -25.10
CA ALA A 27 8.61 -13.96 -23.84
C ALA A 27 9.20 -13.08 -22.75
N ASP A 28 10.27 -12.35 -23.04
CA ASP A 28 10.89 -11.42 -22.11
C ASP A 28 9.94 -10.29 -21.72
N ALA A 29 9.19 -9.76 -22.69
CA ALA A 29 8.21 -8.71 -22.47
C ALA A 29 7.09 -9.18 -21.54
N LYS A 30 6.60 -10.41 -21.74
CA LYS A 30 5.57 -11.00 -20.88
C LYS A 30 6.09 -11.21 -19.45
N LEU A 31 7.32 -11.69 -19.30
CA LEU A 31 7.96 -11.86 -18.01
C LEU A 31 8.10 -10.52 -17.28
N GLU A 32 8.58 -9.51 -17.97
CA GLU A 32 8.77 -8.17 -17.42
C GLU A 32 7.43 -7.54 -17.05
N ALA A 33 6.42 -7.68 -17.90
CA ALA A 33 5.07 -7.19 -17.60
C ALA A 33 4.49 -7.86 -16.36
N GLY A 34 4.67 -9.18 -16.21
CA GLY A 34 4.25 -9.92 -15.03
C GLY A 34 4.96 -9.44 -13.77
N ARG A 35 6.27 -9.22 -13.86
CA ARG A 35 7.09 -8.71 -12.76
C ARG A 35 6.66 -7.32 -12.32
N LEU A 36 6.41 -6.43 -13.27
CA LEU A 36 5.94 -5.07 -13.01
C LEU A 36 4.54 -5.07 -12.38
N LYS A 37 3.65 -5.92 -12.87
CA LYS A 37 2.30 -6.05 -12.33
C LYS A 37 2.34 -6.53 -10.87
N GLU A 38 3.16 -7.55 -10.58
CA GLU A 38 3.30 -8.05 -9.22
C GLU A 38 3.89 -7.00 -8.28
N LYS A 39 4.93 -6.30 -8.75
CA LYS A 39 5.53 -5.20 -8.00
C LYS A 39 4.53 -4.10 -7.71
N ALA A 40 3.75 -3.71 -8.72
CA ALA A 40 2.70 -2.70 -8.55
C ALA A 40 1.65 -3.15 -7.55
N ASN A 41 1.22 -4.42 -7.59
CA ASN A 41 0.26 -4.96 -6.63
C ASN A 41 0.82 -4.95 -5.20
N GLN A 42 2.09 -5.28 -5.03
CA GLN A 42 2.75 -5.22 -3.72
C GLN A 42 2.84 -3.78 -3.20
N GLU A 43 3.19 -2.83 -4.06
CA GLU A 43 3.25 -1.41 -3.70
C GLU A 43 1.87 -0.86 -3.33
N ILE A 44 0.83 -1.24 -4.07
CA ILE A 44 -0.55 -0.86 -3.75
C ILE A 44 -0.98 -1.42 -2.40
N ALA A 45 -0.70 -2.69 -2.13
CA ALA A 45 -1.01 -3.31 -0.85
C ALA A 45 -0.30 -2.63 0.31
N GLN A 46 0.98 -2.30 0.14
CA GLN A 46 1.78 -1.59 1.13
C GLN A 46 1.26 -0.17 1.36
N ASN A 47 0.96 0.56 0.29
CA ASN A 47 0.43 1.92 0.39
C ASN A 47 -0.94 1.92 1.07
N LYS A 48 -1.78 0.94 0.77
CA LYS A 48 -3.08 0.76 1.42
C LYS A 48 -2.93 0.52 2.91
N ALA A 49 -2.01 -0.37 3.31
CA ALA A 49 -1.74 -0.67 4.72
C ALA A 49 -1.23 0.56 5.45
N GLU A 50 -0.31 1.32 4.84
CA GLU A 50 0.23 2.55 5.42
C GLU A 50 -0.85 3.62 5.56
N ALA A 51 -1.71 3.77 4.54
CA ALA A 51 -2.81 4.73 4.57
C ALA A 51 -3.82 4.39 5.67
N LEU A 52 -4.17 3.11 5.84
CA LEU A 52 -5.05 2.67 6.91
C LEU A 52 -4.44 2.92 8.29
N GLN A 53 -3.15 2.69 8.44
CA GLN A 53 -2.43 2.94 9.68
C GLN A 53 -2.42 4.44 10.02
N SER A 54 -2.19 5.27 9.01
CA SER A 54 -2.23 6.73 9.15
C SER A 54 -3.62 7.22 9.56
N VAL A 55 -4.67 6.72 8.91
CA VAL A 55 -6.05 7.08 9.25
C VAL A 55 -6.40 6.64 10.68
N LYS A 56 -5.99 5.45 11.08
CA LYS A 56 -6.20 4.97 12.46
C LYS A 56 -5.53 5.90 13.47
N GLY A 57 -4.30 6.34 13.18
CA GLY A 57 -3.58 7.29 14.01
C GLY A 57 -4.30 8.63 14.13
N GLU A 58 -4.77 9.18 13.01
CA GLU A 58 -5.52 10.43 12.98
C GLU A 58 -6.85 10.33 13.74
N VAL A 59 -7.57 9.22 13.56
CA VAL A 59 -8.84 8.98 14.27
C VAL A 59 -8.59 8.86 15.77
N ALA A 60 -7.53 8.16 16.17
CA ALA A 60 -7.16 8.03 17.58
C ALA A 60 -6.83 9.39 18.18
N ASP A 61 -6.03 10.20 17.50
CA ASP A 61 -5.67 11.54 17.97
C ASP A 61 -6.88 12.45 18.07
N LEU A 62 -7.77 12.40 17.07
CA LEU A 62 -9.00 13.16 17.07
C LEU A 62 -9.94 12.74 18.21
N THR A 63 -10.03 11.44 18.45
CA THR A 63 -10.84 10.88 19.53
C THR A 63 -10.33 11.35 20.90
N ILE A 64 -9.03 11.30 21.11
CA ILE A 64 -8.41 11.79 22.36
C ILE A 64 -8.63 13.28 22.53
N SER A 65 -8.46 14.05 21.47
CA SER A 65 -8.69 15.50 21.47
C SER A 65 -10.15 15.84 21.81
N LEU A 66 -11.10 15.12 21.20
CA LEU A 66 -12.53 15.30 21.47
C LEU A 66 -12.89 14.93 22.88
N ALA A 67 -12.39 13.80 23.38
CA ALA A 67 -12.58 13.37 24.75
C ALA A 67 -12.03 14.39 25.76
N GLY A 68 -10.85 14.94 25.45
CA GLY A 68 -10.25 16.00 26.26
C GLY A 68 -11.11 17.25 26.33
N LYS A 69 -11.70 17.66 25.19
CA LYS A 69 -12.64 18.80 25.13
C LYS A 69 -13.89 18.54 25.95
N ILE A 70 -14.48 17.38 25.82
CA ILE A 70 -15.69 17.00 26.57
C ILE A 70 -15.39 17.02 28.07
N ILE A 71 -14.31 16.44 28.51
CA ILE A 71 -13.87 16.42 29.91
C ILE A 71 -13.63 17.85 30.39
N SER A 72 -12.93 18.66 29.64
CA SER A 72 -12.64 20.05 29.97
C SER A 72 -13.91 20.88 30.15
N GLN A 73 -14.88 20.72 29.22
CA GLN A 73 -16.16 21.45 29.31
C GLN A 73 -16.99 20.98 30.51
N ASN A 74 -16.98 19.70 30.81
CA ASN A 74 -17.76 19.16 31.91
C ASN A 74 -17.12 19.40 33.28
N LEU A 75 -15.80 19.59 33.34
CA LEU A 75 -15.07 19.84 34.59
C LEU A 75 -15.23 21.27 35.12
N ASP A 76 -15.89 22.15 34.39
CA ASP A 76 -16.03 23.57 34.73
C ASP A 76 -17.19 23.83 35.70
N GLY A 77 -17.90 22.82 36.17
CA GLY A 77 -19.02 22.96 37.06
C GLY A 77 -18.74 22.44 38.46
N HIS A 78 -19.40 23.00 39.49
CA HIS A 78 -19.36 22.52 40.86
C HIS A 78 -19.70 21.04 41.00
N ALA A 79 -20.57 20.52 40.09
CA ALA A 79 -20.97 19.12 40.09
C ALA A 79 -19.82 18.17 39.86
N HIS A 80 -18.87 18.54 39.02
CA HIS A 80 -17.69 17.70 38.75
C HIS A 80 -16.68 17.73 39.89
N LYS A 81 -16.56 18.85 40.56
CA LYS A 81 -15.70 18.96 41.73
C LYS A 81 -16.19 18.05 42.84
N GLU A 82 -17.51 18.02 43.08
CA GLU A 82 -18.11 17.10 44.05
C GLU A 82 -17.90 15.63 43.68
N LEU A 83 -18.04 15.31 42.39
CA LEU A 83 -17.82 13.96 41.88
C LEU A 83 -16.37 13.50 42.09
N ILE A 84 -15.44 14.39 41.84
CA ILE A 84 -14.01 14.13 42.02
C ILE A 84 -13.70 13.96 43.51
N ASP A 85 -14.25 14.82 44.36
CA ASP A 85 -14.08 14.72 45.79
C ASP A 85 -14.64 13.40 46.34
N GLN A 86 -15.82 12.98 45.86
CA GLN A 86 -16.42 11.70 46.22
C GLN A 86 -15.52 10.52 45.80
N TYR A 87 -14.97 10.60 44.60
CA TYR A 87 -14.09 9.56 44.08
C TYR A 87 -12.79 9.46 44.89
N ILE A 88 -12.22 10.60 45.28
CA ILE A 88 -11.04 10.66 46.14
C ILE A 88 -11.34 10.09 47.50
N ASP A 89 -12.50 10.43 48.11
CA ASP A 89 -12.94 9.90 49.40
C ASP A 89 -13.11 8.38 49.33
N GLN A 90 -13.69 7.85 48.29
CA GLN A 90 -13.83 6.41 48.06
C GLN A 90 -12.48 5.71 47.97
N LEU A 91 -11.51 6.32 47.30
CA LEU A 91 -10.15 5.80 47.22
C LEU A 91 -9.45 5.84 48.58
N GLY A 92 -9.75 6.84 49.40
CA GLY A 92 -9.21 6.97 50.74
C GLY A 92 -9.74 5.94 51.74
N GLU A 93 -10.96 5.45 51.52
CA GLU A 93 -11.60 4.42 52.38
C GLU A 93 -11.14 3.00 52.02
N ALA A 94 -10.56 2.81 50.85
CA ALA A 94 -10.04 1.53 50.43
C ALA A 94 -8.62 1.32 50.92
#